data_382b243b2465232929e3638a01d45654
#
_entry.id   382b243b2465232929e3638a01d45654
#
_cell.length_a   1.000
_cell.length_b   1.000
_cell.length_c   1.000
_cell.angle_alpha   90.00
_cell.angle_beta   90.00
_cell.angle_gamma   90.00
#
_symmetry.space_group_name_H-M   'P 1'
#
loop_
_entity.id
_entity.type
_entity.pdbx_description
1 polymer ?
#
loop_
_entity_poly.entity_id
_entity_poly.type
_entity_poly.pdbx_seq_one_letter_code
_entity_poly.pdbx_strand_id
1 'polypeptide(L)'
;MAFTHFHVHSQYSILDGAASVPGLVEKAIADGMKAISLTDHGNMFGIKLFYDTCRKKGIKPILGVEAYVARVSLYNKEKPVDRSGEHLIILAKNLKGYLNLIKLCSAAFVDGYYYRPRIDKALLEKHHEGLIISSACLGGEICQKIMAGDIEGAEAAALWYKNLVGEDYYLEVMRHPAESAKERAEVYDNQVRCNAEILRMGEKLGIKVIATNDVHFLNAE
;
A
#
# COMPACT_ATOMS: atom_id res chain seq x y z
N MET A 1 -23.49 2.25 3.31
CA MET A 1 -22.47 2.29 2.23
C MET A 1 -21.70 0.98 2.28
N ALA A 2 -21.49 0.31 1.16
CA ALA A 2 -20.64 -0.89 1.15
C ALA A 2 -19.17 -0.42 1.23
N PHE A 3 -18.44 -0.83 2.25
CA PHE A 3 -17.00 -0.59 2.38
C PHE A 3 -16.23 -1.51 1.41
N THR A 4 -15.03 -1.11 1.01
CA THR A 4 -14.10 -1.93 0.22
C THR A 4 -12.70 -1.74 0.78
N HIS A 5 -12.06 -2.83 1.19
CA HIS A 5 -10.66 -2.78 1.60
C HIS A 5 -9.75 -2.63 0.39
N PHE A 6 -8.88 -1.61 0.40
CA PHE A 6 -7.87 -1.34 -0.64
C PHE A 6 -6.45 -1.72 -0.21
N HIS A 7 -6.20 -1.96 1.08
CA HIS A 7 -4.93 -2.31 1.66
C HIS A 7 -5.13 -3.63 2.45
N VAL A 8 -4.71 -4.75 1.85
CA VAL A 8 -5.04 -6.11 2.33
C VAL A 8 -3.88 -7.07 2.08
N HIS A 9 -3.49 -7.80 3.11
CA HIS A 9 -2.43 -8.79 3.10
C HIS A 9 -2.98 -10.19 3.28
N SER A 10 -2.43 -11.13 2.50
CA SER A 10 -2.73 -12.55 2.62
C SER A 10 -1.54 -13.31 3.19
N GLN A 11 -1.67 -14.62 3.27
CA GLN A 11 -0.58 -15.55 3.61
C GLN A 11 0.68 -15.41 2.75
N TYR A 12 0.63 -14.67 1.64
CA TYR A 12 1.80 -14.36 0.80
C TYR A 12 2.58 -13.13 1.29
N SER A 13 2.07 -12.40 2.26
CA SER A 13 2.83 -11.48 3.12
C SER A 13 3.46 -12.29 4.25
N ILE A 14 4.50 -13.08 3.92
CA ILE A 14 4.98 -14.26 4.64
C ILE A 14 5.31 -14.02 6.12
N LEU A 15 5.68 -12.80 6.51
CA LEU A 15 6.12 -12.51 7.88
C LEU A 15 4.97 -12.16 8.84
N ASP A 16 3.85 -11.66 8.31
CA ASP A 16 2.78 -11.03 9.10
C ASP A 16 1.37 -11.28 8.60
N GLY A 17 1.19 -11.73 7.35
CA GLY A 17 -0.12 -12.07 6.80
C GLY A 17 -0.57 -13.47 7.20
N ALA A 18 -1.65 -13.57 7.99
CA ALA A 18 -2.22 -14.85 8.43
C ALA A 18 -3.49 -15.26 7.65
N ALA A 19 -4.05 -14.35 6.86
CA ALA A 19 -5.29 -14.58 6.14
C ALA A 19 -5.09 -15.39 4.85
N SER A 20 -5.80 -16.49 4.67
CA SER A 20 -5.79 -17.20 3.39
C SER A 20 -6.56 -16.41 2.32
N VAL A 21 -6.10 -16.50 1.06
CA VAL A 21 -6.78 -15.82 -0.06
C VAL A 21 -8.27 -16.21 -0.17
N PRO A 22 -8.67 -17.50 -0.10
CA PRO A 22 -10.09 -17.84 -0.09
C PRO A 22 -10.85 -17.27 1.11
N GLY A 23 -10.23 -17.28 2.29
CA GLY A 23 -10.83 -16.73 3.52
C GLY A 23 -11.10 -15.23 3.41
N LEU A 24 -10.15 -14.44 2.88
CA LEU A 24 -10.32 -13.00 2.62
C LEU A 24 -11.53 -12.73 1.71
N VAL A 25 -11.64 -13.49 0.62
CA VAL A 25 -12.74 -13.33 -0.33
C VAL A 25 -14.09 -13.69 0.31
N GLU A 26 -14.14 -14.77 1.07
CA GLU A 26 -15.37 -15.21 1.77
C GLU A 26 -15.78 -14.21 2.85
N LYS A 27 -14.82 -13.69 3.63
CA LYS A 27 -15.09 -12.66 4.65
C LYS A 27 -15.62 -11.38 4.01
N ALA A 28 -14.99 -10.91 2.92
CA ALA A 28 -15.45 -9.71 2.21
C ALA A 28 -16.90 -9.86 1.69
N ILE A 29 -17.26 -11.03 1.19
CA ILE A 29 -18.64 -11.33 0.75
C ILE A 29 -19.60 -11.35 1.95
N ALA A 30 -19.22 -12.00 3.05
CA ALA A 30 -20.03 -12.07 4.26
C ALA A 30 -20.27 -10.66 4.86
N ASP A 31 -19.30 -9.77 4.76
CA ASP A 31 -19.41 -8.36 5.18
C ASP A 31 -20.14 -7.47 4.15
N GLY A 32 -20.67 -8.06 3.07
CA GLY A 32 -21.47 -7.35 2.05
C GLY A 32 -20.64 -6.49 1.09
N MET A 33 -19.34 -6.68 1.02
CA MET A 33 -18.47 -5.95 0.10
C MET A 33 -18.74 -6.35 -1.35
N LYS A 34 -18.60 -5.41 -2.28
CA LYS A 34 -18.74 -5.65 -3.73
C LYS A 34 -17.40 -5.83 -4.45
N ALA A 35 -16.33 -5.45 -3.77
CA ALA A 35 -14.95 -5.57 -4.25
C ALA A 35 -14.02 -5.76 -3.06
N ILE A 36 -12.85 -6.33 -3.30
CA ILE A 36 -11.74 -6.43 -2.36
C ILE A 36 -10.43 -6.33 -3.13
N SER A 37 -9.39 -5.77 -2.52
CA SER A 37 -8.04 -5.78 -3.08
C SER A 37 -7.19 -6.92 -2.51
N LEU A 38 -6.05 -7.16 -3.16
CA LEU A 38 -4.93 -7.89 -2.61
C LEU A 38 -3.65 -7.08 -2.87
N THR A 39 -2.91 -6.75 -1.80
CA THR A 39 -1.74 -5.87 -1.82
C THR A 39 -0.61 -6.42 -0.95
N ASP A 40 -0.24 -7.68 -1.16
CA ASP A 40 0.81 -8.35 -0.40
C ASP A 40 2.16 -7.60 -0.45
N HIS A 41 2.97 -7.71 0.60
CA HIS A 41 4.27 -7.05 0.74
C HIS A 41 5.26 -7.45 -0.38
N GLY A 42 5.56 -6.50 -1.26
CA GLY A 42 6.58 -6.60 -2.30
C GLY A 42 6.35 -7.67 -3.36
N ASN A 43 5.22 -8.34 -3.39
CA ASN A 43 4.99 -9.45 -4.31
C ASN A 43 3.54 -9.56 -4.81
N MET A 44 3.36 -10.30 -5.88
CA MET A 44 2.08 -10.62 -6.50
C MET A 44 1.82 -12.14 -6.54
N PHE A 45 2.39 -12.91 -5.61
CA PHE A 45 2.34 -14.39 -5.65
C PHE A 45 0.92 -14.93 -5.54
N GLY A 46 0.08 -14.29 -4.74
CA GLY A 46 -1.33 -14.66 -4.54
C GLY A 46 -2.30 -14.20 -5.62
N ILE A 47 -1.89 -13.31 -6.53
CA ILE A 47 -2.79 -12.58 -7.44
C ILE A 47 -3.61 -13.50 -8.35
N LYS A 48 -3.03 -14.57 -8.90
CA LYS A 48 -3.77 -15.48 -9.78
C LYS A 48 -4.86 -16.24 -9.00
N LEU A 49 -4.50 -16.79 -7.84
CA LEU A 49 -5.45 -17.47 -6.95
C LEU A 49 -6.55 -16.52 -6.49
N PHE A 50 -6.19 -15.29 -6.14
CA PHE A 50 -7.12 -14.25 -5.71
C PHE A 50 -8.10 -13.88 -6.83
N TYR A 51 -7.61 -13.61 -8.02
CA TYR A 51 -8.44 -13.28 -9.19
C TYR A 51 -9.46 -14.38 -9.48
N ASP A 52 -9.00 -15.64 -9.58
CA ASP A 52 -9.86 -16.78 -9.88
C ASP A 52 -10.91 -17.01 -8.78
N THR A 53 -10.50 -16.88 -7.51
CA THR A 53 -11.43 -17.03 -6.37
C THR A 53 -12.49 -15.95 -6.38
N CYS A 54 -12.14 -14.68 -6.57
CA CYS A 54 -13.07 -13.57 -6.67
C CYS A 54 -14.04 -13.76 -7.84
N ARG A 55 -13.53 -14.13 -9.03
CA ARG A 55 -14.36 -14.36 -10.24
C ARG A 55 -15.36 -15.50 -10.00
N LYS A 56 -14.92 -16.61 -9.41
CA LYS A 56 -15.77 -17.75 -9.08
C LYS A 56 -16.86 -17.39 -8.07
N LYS A 57 -16.55 -16.54 -7.10
CA LYS A 57 -17.48 -16.12 -6.02
C LYS A 57 -18.32 -14.89 -6.39
N GLY A 58 -18.10 -14.26 -7.54
CA GLY A 58 -18.90 -13.13 -8.03
C GLY A 58 -18.58 -11.77 -7.36
N ILE A 59 -17.42 -11.62 -6.71
CA ILE A 59 -16.94 -10.36 -6.15
C ILE A 59 -15.86 -9.75 -7.07
N LYS A 60 -15.78 -8.42 -7.17
CA LYS A 60 -14.78 -7.73 -8.03
C LYS A 60 -13.39 -7.80 -7.39
N PRO A 61 -12.37 -8.41 -8.04
CA PRO A 61 -10.99 -8.35 -7.61
C PRO A 61 -10.36 -7.00 -7.96
N ILE A 62 -9.56 -6.44 -7.05
CA ILE A 62 -8.68 -5.29 -7.28
C ILE A 62 -7.26 -5.77 -7.05
N LEU A 63 -6.46 -5.78 -8.12
CA LEU A 63 -5.12 -6.37 -8.11
C LEU A 63 -4.08 -5.31 -7.79
N GLY A 64 -3.21 -5.58 -6.85
CA GLY A 64 -2.19 -4.63 -6.42
C GLY A 64 -1.01 -5.27 -5.73
N VAL A 65 -0.19 -4.43 -5.14
CA VAL A 65 0.97 -4.75 -4.33
C VAL A 65 1.22 -3.62 -3.34
N GLU A 66 1.65 -3.92 -2.14
CA GLU A 66 2.33 -2.95 -1.29
C GLU A 66 3.82 -3.01 -1.60
N ALA A 67 4.27 -2.09 -2.45
CA ALA A 67 5.66 -2.03 -2.90
C ALA A 67 6.57 -1.44 -1.82
N TYR A 68 7.84 -1.85 -1.81
CA TYR A 68 8.92 -1.18 -1.09
C TYR A 68 9.62 -0.20 -2.03
N VAL A 69 9.60 1.09 -1.72
CA VAL A 69 10.23 2.15 -2.53
C VAL A 69 11.57 2.52 -1.91
N ALA A 70 12.65 2.32 -2.64
CA ALA A 70 13.98 2.74 -2.22
C ALA A 70 14.06 4.27 -2.15
N ARG A 71 14.64 4.82 -1.08
CA ARG A 71 14.74 6.28 -0.86
C ARG A 71 15.64 6.99 -1.86
N VAL A 72 16.68 6.30 -2.35
CA VAL A 72 17.65 6.87 -3.30
C VAL A 72 17.50 6.19 -4.65
N SER A 73 17.81 4.91 -4.74
CA SER A 73 17.71 4.13 -5.99
C SER A 73 17.58 2.64 -5.65
N LEU A 74 16.87 1.89 -6.49
CA LEU A 74 16.79 0.43 -6.38
C LEU A 74 18.16 -0.26 -6.50
N TYR A 75 19.13 0.40 -7.13
CA TYR A 75 20.52 -0.09 -7.28
C TYR A 75 21.39 0.23 -6.08
N ASN A 76 20.99 1.16 -5.21
CA ASN A 76 21.74 1.45 -3.99
C ASN A 76 21.50 0.34 -2.96
N LYS A 77 22.59 -0.34 -2.57
CA LYS A 77 22.59 -1.46 -1.62
C LYS A 77 23.46 -1.19 -0.40
N GLU A 78 23.53 0.09 0.01
CA GLU A 78 24.35 0.53 1.14
C GLU A 78 23.50 0.70 2.42
N LYS A 79 24.00 0.13 3.53
CA LYS A 79 23.44 0.37 4.86
C LYS A 79 23.86 1.76 5.37
N PRO A 80 23.01 2.43 6.17
CA PRO A 80 21.68 2.01 6.66
C PRO A 80 20.51 2.52 5.81
N VAL A 81 20.74 3.32 4.77
CA VAL A 81 19.77 4.22 4.15
C VAL A 81 18.63 3.47 3.45
N ASP A 82 18.93 2.38 2.74
CA ASP A 82 17.95 1.72 1.84
C ASP A 82 17.63 0.27 2.20
N ARG A 83 17.75 -0.12 3.47
CA ARG A 83 17.58 -1.52 3.87
C ARG A 83 16.16 -2.06 3.68
N SER A 84 15.13 -1.25 3.93
CA SER A 84 13.74 -1.71 3.92
C SER A 84 12.87 -1.12 2.83
N GLY A 85 13.21 0.08 2.34
CA GLY A 85 12.30 0.86 1.49
C GLY A 85 11.13 1.46 2.27
N GLU A 86 10.37 2.34 1.64
CA GLU A 86 9.14 2.93 2.15
C GLU A 86 7.94 2.26 1.48
N HIS A 87 6.86 2.08 2.22
CA HIS A 87 5.67 1.40 1.71
C HIS A 87 4.87 2.28 0.74
N LEU A 88 4.33 1.66 -0.31
CA LEU A 88 3.49 2.33 -1.29
C LEU A 88 2.44 1.34 -1.82
N ILE A 89 1.17 1.67 -1.72
CA ILE A 89 0.12 0.86 -2.34
C ILE A 89 0.01 1.22 -3.81
N ILE A 90 0.08 0.21 -4.67
CA ILE A 90 -0.05 0.34 -6.12
C ILE A 90 -1.10 -0.65 -6.60
N LEU A 91 -2.18 -0.14 -7.22
CA LEU A 91 -3.30 -0.94 -7.73
C LEU A 91 -3.38 -0.83 -9.25
N ALA A 92 -3.78 -1.90 -9.91
CA ALA A 92 -4.06 -1.90 -11.34
C ALA A 92 -5.45 -1.31 -11.62
N LYS A 93 -5.50 -0.18 -12.33
CA LYS A 93 -6.74 0.43 -12.81
C LYS A 93 -7.32 -0.31 -14.03
N ASN A 94 -6.45 -0.88 -14.85
CA ASN A 94 -6.79 -1.56 -16.11
C ASN A 94 -5.69 -2.58 -16.49
N LEU A 95 -5.83 -3.22 -17.66
CA LEU A 95 -4.86 -4.21 -18.14
C LEU A 95 -3.45 -3.64 -18.31
N LYS A 96 -3.32 -2.38 -18.78
CA LYS A 96 -2.01 -1.72 -18.91
C LYS A 96 -1.33 -1.58 -17.53
N GLY A 97 -2.10 -1.15 -16.51
CA GLY A 97 -1.62 -1.07 -15.12
C GLY A 97 -1.22 -2.43 -14.57
N TYR A 98 -1.99 -3.48 -14.83
CA TYR A 98 -1.62 -4.84 -14.42
C TYR A 98 -0.28 -5.30 -15.04
N LEU A 99 -0.08 -5.05 -16.34
CA LEU A 99 1.18 -5.37 -17.01
C LEU A 99 2.35 -4.52 -16.46
N ASN A 100 2.09 -3.28 -16.07
CA ASN A 100 3.09 -2.42 -15.43
C ASN A 100 3.41 -2.90 -14.00
N LEU A 101 2.41 -3.35 -13.22
CA LEU A 101 2.66 -3.99 -11.91
C LEU A 101 3.58 -5.20 -12.04
N ILE A 102 3.36 -6.06 -13.03
CA ILE A 102 4.25 -7.22 -13.28
C ILE A 102 5.69 -6.76 -13.52
N LYS A 103 5.89 -5.70 -14.32
CA LYS A 103 7.24 -5.16 -14.59
C LYS A 103 7.88 -4.59 -13.35
N LEU A 104 7.12 -3.80 -12.56
CA LEU A 104 7.60 -3.23 -11.29
C LEU A 104 8.02 -4.32 -10.31
N CYS A 105 7.16 -5.32 -10.06
CA CYS A 105 7.48 -6.43 -9.17
C CYS A 105 8.65 -7.27 -9.68
N SER A 106 8.73 -7.54 -10.99
CA SER A 106 9.84 -8.30 -11.56
C SER A 106 11.17 -7.58 -11.39
N ALA A 107 11.24 -6.28 -11.71
CA ALA A 107 12.44 -5.48 -11.52
C ALA A 107 12.82 -5.35 -10.04
N ALA A 108 11.83 -5.26 -9.14
CA ALA A 108 12.07 -5.24 -7.70
C ALA A 108 12.83 -6.49 -7.21
N PHE A 109 12.48 -7.67 -7.74
CA PHE A 109 13.18 -8.93 -7.40
C PHE A 109 14.51 -9.07 -8.12
N VAL A 110 14.60 -8.73 -9.41
CA VAL A 110 15.80 -8.97 -10.23
C VAL A 110 16.88 -7.94 -9.94
N ASP A 111 16.51 -6.65 -9.95
CA ASP A 111 17.47 -5.54 -9.86
C ASP A 111 17.51 -4.93 -8.46
N GLY A 112 16.33 -4.74 -7.86
CA GLY A 112 16.13 -3.96 -6.64
C GLY A 112 16.26 -4.73 -5.34
N TYR A 113 16.46 -6.05 -5.38
CA TYR A 113 16.50 -6.85 -4.14
C TYR A 113 17.68 -6.49 -3.24
N TYR A 114 17.33 -5.96 -2.05
CA TYR A 114 18.27 -5.72 -0.96
C TYR A 114 17.50 -5.81 0.36
N TYR A 115 17.56 -6.96 1.03
CA TYR A 115 16.69 -7.38 2.15
C TYR A 115 15.19 -7.49 1.79
N ARG A 116 14.70 -6.62 0.89
CA ARG A 116 13.34 -6.59 0.36
C ARG A 116 13.38 -6.35 -1.16
N PRO A 117 12.38 -6.79 -1.92
CA PRO A 117 12.25 -6.45 -3.33
C PRO A 117 11.80 -4.98 -3.45
N ARG A 118 12.68 -4.10 -3.91
CA ARG A 118 12.45 -2.65 -3.93
C ARG A 118 12.33 -2.13 -5.36
N ILE A 119 11.40 -1.23 -5.55
CA ILE A 119 11.36 -0.33 -6.70
C ILE A 119 11.95 1.02 -6.30
N ASP A 120 12.08 1.95 -7.24
CA ASP A 120 12.34 3.37 -6.97
C ASP A 120 11.42 4.27 -7.79
N LYS A 121 11.48 5.58 -7.51
CA LYS A 121 10.67 6.59 -8.22
C LYS A 121 10.96 6.61 -9.72
N ALA A 122 12.21 6.42 -10.14
CA ALA A 122 12.59 6.40 -11.55
C ALA A 122 11.98 5.21 -12.32
N LEU A 123 11.91 4.04 -11.69
CA LEU A 123 11.22 2.88 -12.26
C LEU A 123 9.71 3.08 -12.30
N LEU A 124 9.14 3.69 -11.26
CA LEU A 124 7.72 4.00 -11.20
C LEU A 124 7.31 5.00 -12.29
N GLU A 125 8.11 6.04 -12.55
CA GLU A 125 7.90 6.98 -13.65
C GLU A 125 7.79 6.30 -15.02
N LYS A 126 8.58 5.27 -15.26
CA LYS A 126 8.55 4.50 -16.53
C LYS A 126 7.30 3.63 -16.67
N HIS A 127 6.69 3.22 -15.56
CA HIS A 127 5.65 2.20 -15.54
C HIS A 127 4.38 2.61 -14.79
N HIS A 128 4.11 3.92 -14.61
CA HIS A 128 2.95 4.43 -13.86
C HIS A 128 1.62 4.34 -14.60
N GLU A 129 1.63 4.24 -15.93
CA GLU A 129 0.41 4.28 -16.74
C GLU A 129 -0.58 3.16 -16.35
N GLY A 130 -1.83 3.55 -16.08
CA GLY A 130 -2.90 2.63 -15.68
C GLY A 130 -2.81 2.15 -14.23
N LEU A 131 -2.04 2.83 -13.39
CA LEU A 131 -1.95 2.58 -11.95
C LEU A 131 -2.79 3.57 -11.16
N ILE A 132 -3.27 3.11 -10.00
CA ILE A 132 -3.77 3.92 -8.88
C ILE A 132 -2.76 3.76 -7.76
N ILE A 133 -2.39 4.86 -7.11
CA ILE A 133 -1.38 4.87 -6.06
C ILE A 133 -1.96 5.47 -4.79
N SER A 134 -1.61 4.91 -3.63
CA SER A 134 -1.92 5.54 -2.34
C SER A 134 -0.75 5.48 -1.35
N SER A 135 -0.79 6.35 -0.34
CA SER A 135 0.34 6.65 0.55
C SER A 135 0.70 5.55 1.53
N ALA A 136 -0.01 4.43 1.52
CA ALA A 136 0.16 3.30 2.43
C ALA A 136 -0.01 3.64 3.92
N CYS A 137 0.61 2.85 4.80
CA CYS A 137 0.52 2.90 6.26
C CYS A 137 1.59 3.81 6.90
N LEU A 138 1.86 3.62 8.20
CA LEU A 138 2.96 4.31 8.90
C LEU A 138 4.34 4.04 8.27
N GLY A 139 4.51 2.91 7.56
CA GLY A 139 5.72 2.58 6.80
C GLY A 139 5.89 3.37 5.50
N GLY A 140 4.87 4.10 5.04
CA GLY A 140 4.90 4.90 3.81
C GLY A 140 5.68 6.19 3.94
N GLU A 141 6.20 6.71 2.80
CA GLU A 141 7.03 7.93 2.73
C GLU A 141 6.37 9.12 3.43
N ILE A 142 5.07 9.31 3.23
CA ILE A 142 4.31 10.45 3.78
C ILE A 142 4.31 10.39 5.30
N CYS A 143 3.89 9.26 5.89
CA CYS A 143 3.86 9.09 7.34
C CYS A 143 5.26 9.14 7.96
N GLN A 144 6.27 8.55 7.32
CA GLN A 144 7.65 8.58 7.80
C GLN A 144 8.18 10.02 7.91
N LYS A 145 7.92 10.85 6.91
CA LYS A 145 8.30 12.28 6.93
C LYS A 145 7.53 13.07 8.00
N ILE A 146 6.21 12.84 8.15
CA ILE A 146 5.40 13.47 9.19
C ILE A 146 5.94 13.10 10.59
N MET A 147 6.25 11.85 10.84
CA MET A 147 6.79 11.39 12.13
C MET A 147 8.18 11.97 12.40
N ALA A 148 8.99 12.18 11.38
CA ALA A 148 10.28 12.86 11.49
C ALA A 148 10.15 14.40 11.67
N GLY A 149 8.95 14.99 11.56
CA GLY A 149 8.72 16.43 11.61
C GLY A 149 8.98 17.16 10.28
N ASP A 150 9.25 16.43 9.20
CA ASP A 150 9.50 16.96 7.86
C ASP A 150 8.18 17.12 7.08
N ILE A 151 7.36 18.08 7.49
CA ILE A 151 6.04 18.32 6.88
C ILE A 151 6.18 18.84 5.44
N GLU A 152 7.15 19.72 5.18
CA GLU A 152 7.40 20.23 3.82
C GLU A 152 7.85 19.10 2.88
N GLY A 153 8.70 18.21 3.34
CA GLY A 153 9.10 17.02 2.59
C GLY A 153 7.94 16.04 2.35
N ALA A 154 7.02 15.90 3.31
CA ALA A 154 5.80 15.09 3.12
C ALA A 154 4.89 15.69 2.04
N GLU A 155 4.67 17.01 2.06
CA GLU A 155 3.90 17.73 1.04
C GLU A 155 4.55 17.62 -0.35
N ALA A 156 5.86 17.78 -0.43
CA ALA A 156 6.61 17.65 -1.68
C ALA A 156 6.51 16.22 -2.25
N ALA A 157 6.61 15.20 -1.41
CA ALA A 157 6.42 13.80 -1.82
C ALA A 157 4.99 13.54 -2.31
N ALA A 158 3.97 14.03 -1.59
CA ALA A 158 2.57 13.89 -1.99
C ALA A 158 2.29 14.55 -3.35
N LEU A 159 2.86 15.74 -3.59
CA LEU A 159 2.76 16.44 -4.87
C LEU A 159 3.48 15.69 -5.99
N TRP A 160 4.61 15.05 -5.70
CA TRP A 160 5.32 14.24 -6.68
C TRP A 160 4.45 13.09 -7.20
N TYR A 161 3.81 12.32 -6.29
CA TYR A 161 2.89 11.24 -6.68
C TYR A 161 1.65 11.77 -7.39
N LYS A 162 1.07 12.89 -6.91
CA LYS A 162 -0.06 13.54 -7.59
C LYS A 162 0.29 13.97 -9.02
N ASN A 163 1.46 14.55 -9.23
CA ASN A 163 1.91 14.95 -10.56
C ASN A 163 2.16 13.74 -11.48
N LEU A 164 2.55 12.59 -10.92
CA LEU A 164 2.79 11.37 -11.68
C LEU A 164 1.51 10.72 -12.20
N VAL A 165 0.49 10.55 -11.33
CA VAL A 165 -0.74 9.81 -11.68
C VAL A 165 -2.02 10.65 -11.61
N GLY A 166 -1.91 11.95 -11.33
CA GLY A 166 -3.05 12.87 -11.30
C GLY A 166 -4.09 12.50 -10.23
N GLU A 167 -5.35 12.40 -10.66
CA GLU A 167 -6.50 12.07 -9.81
C GLU A 167 -6.51 10.61 -9.31
N ASP A 168 -5.61 9.77 -9.79
CA ASP A 168 -5.43 8.40 -9.36
C ASP A 168 -4.44 8.28 -8.17
N TYR A 169 -4.02 9.41 -7.56
CA TYR A 169 -3.28 9.42 -6.29
C TYR A 169 -4.20 9.71 -5.12
N TYR A 170 -4.01 8.95 -4.03
CA TYR A 170 -4.78 9.05 -2.78
C TYR A 170 -3.86 9.09 -1.57
N LEU A 171 -4.27 9.82 -0.53
CA LEU A 171 -3.68 9.72 0.80
C LEU A 171 -4.49 8.74 1.65
N GLU A 172 -3.84 7.91 2.44
CA GLU A 172 -4.48 6.96 3.33
C GLU A 172 -4.48 7.44 4.77
N VAL A 173 -5.62 7.29 5.43
CA VAL A 173 -5.75 7.39 6.89
C VAL A 173 -6.21 6.05 7.45
N MET A 174 -5.66 5.67 8.60
CA MET A 174 -6.05 4.45 9.29
C MET A 174 -5.98 4.64 10.79
N ARG A 175 -6.71 3.81 11.55
CA ARG A 175 -6.69 3.86 13.00
C ARG A 175 -6.91 2.47 13.56
N HIS A 176 -5.88 1.91 14.17
CA HIS A 176 -5.95 0.63 14.84
C HIS A 176 -6.11 0.83 16.36
N PRO A 177 -6.99 0.08 17.04
CA PRO A 177 -7.04 0.10 18.49
C PRO A 177 -5.71 -0.38 19.07
N ALA A 178 -5.33 0.12 20.23
CA ALA A 178 -4.13 -0.29 20.93
C ALA A 178 -4.52 -1.03 22.21
N GLU A 179 -4.06 -2.27 22.36
CA GLU A 179 -4.32 -3.11 23.55
C GLU A 179 -3.30 -2.90 24.66
N SER A 180 -2.10 -2.42 24.30
CA SER A 180 -1.01 -2.14 25.24
C SER A 180 -0.53 -0.71 25.17
N ALA A 181 0.13 -0.22 26.22
CA ALA A 181 0.75 1.10 26.23
C ALA A 181 1.86 1.25 25.17
N LYS A 182 2.57 0.15 24.85
CA LYS A 182 3.57 0.12 23.81
C LYS A 182 2.96 0.31 22.40
N GLU A 183 1.93 -0.46 22.08
CA GLU A 183 1.21 -0.34 20.81
C GLU A 183 0.56 1.03 20.66
N ARG A 184 0.06 1.59 21.78
CA ARG A 184 -0.49 2.96 21.77
C ARG A 184 0.57 3.95 21.31
N ALA A 185 1.75 3.94 21.90
CA ALA A 185 2.81 4.88 21.55
C ALA A 185 3.41 4.65 20.16
N GLU A 186 3.60 3.37 19.78
CA GLU A 186 4.24 3.02 18.50
C GLU A 186 3.31 3.09 17.30
N VAL A 187 2.01 2.80 17.46
CA VAL A 187 1.05 2.72 16.36
C VAL A 187 -0.05 3.77 16.48
N TYR A 188 -0.89 3.69 17.51
CA TYR A 188 -2.11 4.49 17.60
C TYR A 188 -1.82 6.00 17.61
N ASP A 189 -0.92 6.46 18.49
CA ASP A 189 -0.62 7.89 18.64
C ASP A 189 0.06 8.45 17.37
N ASN A 190 0.91 7.65 16.72
CA ASN A 190 1.50 7.99 15.43
C ASN A 190 0.44 8.06 14.32
N GLN A 191 -0.52 7.13 14.28
CA GLN A 191 -1.63 7.20 13.33
C GLN A 191 -2.50 8.44 13.57
N VAL A 192 -2.79 8.79 14.83
CA VAL A 192 -3.54 10.03 15.15
C VAL A 192 -2.83 11.26 14.61
N ARG A 193 -1.50 11.35 14.85
CA ARG A 193 -0.67 12.46 14.37
C ARG A 193 -0.61 12.50 12.83
N CYS A 194 -0.34 11.37 12.19
CA CYS A 194 -0.28 11.28 10.74
C CYS A 194 -1.63 11.63 10.10
N ASN A 195 -2.75 11.11 10.63
CA ASN A 195 -4.07 11.37 10.11
C ASN A 195 -4.42 12.87 10.10
N ALA A 196 -4.07 13.61 11.17
CA ALA A 196 -4.32 15.04 11.24
C ALA A 196 -3.60 15.80 10.12
N GLU A 197 -2.32 15.49 9.89
CA GLU A 197 -1.53 16.13 8.84
C GLU A 197 -1.95 15.68 7.44
N ILE A 198 -2.31 14.41 7.26
CA ILE A 198 -2.81 13.87 5.99
C ILE A 198 -4.11 14.54 5.57
N LEU A 199 -5.05 14.73 6.50
CA LEU A 199 -6.32 15.44 6.22
C LEU A 199 -6.05 16.89 5.80
N ARG A 200 -5.17 17.59 6.54
CA ARG A 200 -4.74 18.95 6.19
C ARG A 200 -4.07 19.03 4.81
N MET A 201 -3.17 18.09 4.51
CA MET A 201 -2.51 18.02 3.20
C MET A 201 -3.50 17.69 2.08
N GLY A 202 -4.43 16.77 2.32
CA GLY A 202 -5.47 16.41 1.36
C GLY A 202 -6.28 17.64 0.92
N GLU A 203 -6.73 18.46 1.88
CA GLU A 203 -7.44 19.72 1.61
C GLU A 203 -6.52 20.72 0.89
N LYS A 204 -5.33 21.01 1.45
CA LYS A 204 -4.38 21.99 0.91
C LYS A 204 -3.94 21.68 -0.52
N LEU A 205 -3.65 20.41 -0.83
CA LEU A 205 -3.08 19.98 -2.10
C LEU A 205 -4.16 19.46 -3.09
N GLY A 206 -5.42 19.42 -2.68
CA GLY A 206 -6.51 18.86 -3.48
C GLY A 206 -6.31 17.36 -3.78
N ILE A 207 -5.82 16.58 -2.81
CA ILE A 207 -5.63 15.14 -2.92
C ILE A 207 -6.73 14.44 -2.13
N LYS A 208 -7.39 13.47 -2.74
CA LYS A 208 -8.44 12.69 -2.08
C LYS A 208 -7.85 11.85 -0.95
N VAL A 209 -8.55 11.82 0.19
CA VAL A 209 -8.18 10.98 1.33
C VAL A 209 -9.14 9.80 1.43
N ILE A 210 -8.59 8.61 1.64
CA ILE A 210 -9.34 7.36 1.83
C ILE A 210 -9.02 6.74 3.20
N ALA A 211 -10.00 6.04 3.77
CA ALA A 211 -9.78 5.24 4.98
C ALA A 211 -9.48 3.79 4.59
N THR A 212 -8.42 3.24 5.14
CA THR A 212 -8.00 1.85 4.97
C THR A 212 -7.70 1.20 6.32
N ASN A 213 -7.55 -0.12 6.35
CA ASN A 213 -7.33 -0.85 7.61
C ASN A 213 -6.05 -1.68 7.63
N ASP A 214 -5.28 -1.75 6.53
CA ASP A 214 -4.05 -2.55 6.49
C ASP A 214 -4.28 -3.97 7.04
N VAL A 215 -5.20 -4.69 6.37
CA VAL A 215 -5.75 -5.95 6.87
C VAL A 215 -4.74 -7.08 6.77
N HIS A 216 -4.42 -7.76 7.88
CA HIS A 216 -3.52 -8.91 7.94
C HIS A 216 -4.20 -10.19 8.45
N PHE A 217 -5.38 -10.08 9.04
CA PHE A 217 -6.13 -11.16 9.68
C PHE A 217 -7.59 -11.19 9.21
N LEU A 218 -8.24 -12.34 9.32
CA LEU A 218 -9.67 -12.48 9.00
C LEU A 218 -10.58 -11.96 10.13
N ASN A 219 -10.18 -12.21 11.36
CA ASN A 219 -10.90 -11.85 12.58
C ASN A 219 -9.94 -11.31 13.62
N ALA A 220 -10.49 -10.74 14.69
CA ALA A 220 -9.72 -10.19 15.81
C ALA A 220 -9.14 -11.26 16.76
N GLU A 221 -9.44 -12.54 16.56
CA GLU A 221 -9.01 -13.68 17.40
C GLU A 221 -7.78 -14.38 16.79
#